data_f31172036074b02657ada3dd69581277
#
_entry.id   f31172036074b02657ada3dd69581277
#
_cell.length_a   1.000
_cell.length_b   1.000
_cell.length_c   1.000
_cell.angle_alpha   90.00
_cell.angle_beta   90.00
_cell.angle_gamma   90.00
#
_symmetry.space_group_name_H-M   'P 1'
#
loop_
_entity.id
_entity.type
_entity.pdbx_description
1 polymer ?
#
loop_
_entity_poly.entity_id
_entity_poly.type
_entity_poly.pdbx_seq_one_letter_code
_entity_poly.pdbx_strand_id
1 'polypeptide(L)'
;MTKKAVQRVVDALSESVADALARGNRVELRGLASFSVTESAPRLGRNPKTGKAIMIPVTRRVRARVARAVRRRVAESGASGGSGVYIAAEGDPWAEELRSRLAEGGYQLSVGASLDEALRASRRRPDEISFVMVGPSVDDAGYASIARQVKLDSSTAMLPLVRGRVDLSGLDRPGVVQVMPDATFDSPASALALVKSEAERWREEKHYFGRQVTLRAPSDEASVEELKKLLESFYKDALADETEAYKTLSAFREAIDNAASHGNRYDPSRYLTVTLMEDAERLALEVKDEGQGFDYEVFLAESDSGDAASLTRSRLERGAPGGLGLRLMSECVDELRYSDGGSRVTLVKRRRT
;
A
#
# COMPACT_ATOMS: atom_id res chain seq x y z
N MET A 1 -8.50 3.17 -21.96
CA MET A 1 -9.72 4.03 -22.16
C MET A 1 -9.34 5.22 -23.01
N THR A 2 -10.17 5.59 -24.01
CA THR A 2 -9.92 6.80 -24.82
C THR A 2 -10.38 8.05 -24.05
N LYS A 3 -9.75 9.22 -24.31
CA LYS A 3 -10.12 10.51 -23.71
C LYS A 3 -11.63 10.79 -23.83
N LYS A 4 -12.23 10.41 -24.96
CA LYS A 4 -13.67 10.56 -25.23
C LYS A 4 -14.56 9.66 -24.35
N ALA A 5 -14.09 8.46 -24.01
CA ALA A 5 -14.79 7.56 -23.10
C ALA A 5 -14.75 8.08 -21.65
N VAL A 6 -13.62 8.61 -21.21
CA VAL A 6 -13.49 9.25 -19.89
C VAL A 6 -14.41 10.45 -19.76
N GLN A 7 -14.45 11.31 -20.78
CA GLN A 7 -15.33 12.48 -20.77
C GLN A 7 -16.80 12.09 -20.62
N ARG A 8 -17.27 11.08 -21.36
CA ARG A 8 -18.66 10.59 -21.23
C ARG A 8 -19.01 10.08 -19.84
N VAL A 9 -18.07 9.39 -19.17
CA VAL A 9 -18.29 8.90 -17.80
C VAL A 9 -18.38 10.07 -16.83
N VAL A 10 -17.51 11.08 -16.97
CA VAL A 10 -17.53 12.30 -16.13
C VAL A 10 -18.83 13.09 -16.33
N ASP A 11 -19.28 13.25 -17.57
CA ASP A 11 -20.52 13.96 -17.88
C ASP A 11 -21.74 13.23 -17.28
N ALA A 12 -21.83 11.91 -17.46
CA ALA A 12 -22.91 11.10 -16.88
C ALA A 12 -22.91 11.12 -15.35
N LEU A 13 -21.73 11.08 -14.71
CA LEU A 13 -21.60 11.22 -13.26
C LEU A 13 -22.11 12.57 -12.80
N SER A 14 -21.71 13.64 -13.49
CA SER A 14 -22.10 15.03 -13.17
C SER A 14 -23.61 15.23 -13.26
N GLU A 15 -24.24 14.70 -14.30
CA GLU A 15 -25.70 14.70 -14.47
C GLU A 15 -26.40 13.91 -13.33
N SER A 16 -25.95 12.71 -13.04
CA SER A 16 -26.51 11.87 -11.97
C SER A 16 -26.43 12.55 -10.60
N VAL A 17 -25.34 13.23 -10.30
CA VAL A 17 -25.14 14.02 -9.06
C VAL A 17 -26.12 15.20 -9.03
N ALA A 18 -26.23 15.96 -10.13
CA ALA A 18 -27.14 17.12 -10.23
C ALA A 18 -28.61 16.70 -10.03
N ASP A 19 -29.02 15.64 -10.67
CA ASP A 19 -30.37 15.08 -10.56
C ASP A 19 -30.71 14.59 -9.15
N ALA A 20 -29.77 13.91 -8.49
CA ALA A 20 -29.97 13.46 -7.13
C ALA A 20 -30.13 14.64 -6.15
N LEU A 21 -29.32 15.67 -6.31
CA LEU A 21 -29.40 16.90 -5.50
C LEU A 21 -30.67 17.70 -5.78
N ALA A 22 -31.12 17.77 -7.04
CA ALA A 22 -32.39 18.39 -7.40
C ALA A 22 -33.58 17.72 -6.70
N ARG A 23 -33.52 16.40 -6.53
CA ARG A 23 -34.54 15.63 -5.77
C ARG A 23 -34.38 15.78 -4.24
N GLY A 24 -33.36 16.50 -3.76
CA GLY A 24 -33.10 16.70 -2.33
C GLY A 24 -32.28 15.59 -1.69
N ASN A 25 -31.78 14.64 -2.45
CA ASN A 25 -31.00 13.53 -1.95
C ASN A 25 -29.57 13.98 -1.57
N ARG A 26 -29.02 13.34 -0.55
CA ARG A 26 -27.59 13.44 -0.24
C ARG A 26 -26.79 12.58 -1.22
N VAL A 27 -25.73 13.14 -1.77
CA VAL A 27 -24.79 12.40 -2.62
C VAL A 27 -23.44 12.35 -1.93
N GLU A 28 -22.85 11.17 -1.86
CA GLU A 28 -21.50 10.96 -1.32
C GLU A 28 -20.60 10.39 -2.42
N LEU A 29 -19.60 11.17 -2.81
CA LEU A 29 -18.48 10.71 -3.62
C LEU A 29 -17.38 10.30 -2.67
N ARG A 30 -17.28 8.97 -2.39
CA ARG A 30 -16.33 8.42 -1.44
C ARG A 30 -14.91 8.93 -1.71
N GLY A 31 -14.23 9.38 -0.65
CA GLY A 31 -12.88 9.91 -0.73
C GLY A 31 -12.75 11.33 -1.31
N LEU A 32 -13.82 11.90 -1.91
CA LEU A 32 -13.78 13.23 -2.51
C LEU A 32 -14.63 14.26 -1.72
N ALA A 33 -15.94 14.09 -1.70
CA ALA A 33 -16.84 15.03 -1.04
C ALA A 33 -18.22 14.43 -0.80
N SER A 34 -18.97 14.98 0.16
CA SER A 34 -20.41 14.76 0.30
C SER A 34 -21.16 16.06 -0.01
N PHE A 35 -22.27 15.92 -0.72
CA PHE A 35 -23.15 17.01 -1.10
C PHE A 35 -24.50 16.80 -0.45
N SER A 36 -25.10 17.87 0.06
CA SER A 36 -26.44 17.84 0.64
C SER A 36 -27.20 19.13 0.30
N VAL A 37 -28.50 19.04 0.20
CA VAL A 37 -29.37 20.21 0.00
C VAL A 37 -29.88 20.65 1.37
N THR A 38 -29.77 21.94 1.64
CA THR A 38 -30.35 22.58 2.84
C THR A 38 -31.36 23.61 2.38
N GLU A 39 -32.52 23.63 3.02
CA GLU A 39 -33.55 24.63 2.80
C GLU A 39 -33.48 25.67 3.94
N SER A 40 -33.50 26.95 3.57
CA SER A 40 -33.62 28.03 4.55
C SER A 40 -35.10 28.38 4.74
N ALA A 41 -35.54 28.53 5.99
CA ALA A 41 -36.90 29.02 6.24
C ALA A 41 -37.11 30.42 5.65
N PRO A 42 -38.34 30.76 5.23
CA PRO A 42 -38.68 32.09 4.80
C PRO A 42 -38.42 33.07 5.95
N ARG A 43 -37.85 34.23 5.63
CA ARG A 43 -37.51 35.22 6.65
C ARG A 43 -37.75 36.65 6.13
N LEU A 44 -38.10 37.57 7.04
CA LEU A 44 -38.15 38.96 6.75
C LEU A 44 -36.72 39.52 6.63
N GLY A 45 -36.43 40.14 5.50
CA GLY A 45 -35.19 40.87 5.24
C GLY A 45 -35.51 42.34 4.94
N ARG A 46 -34.48 43.19 4.78
CA ARG A 46 -34.61 44.59 4.33
C ARG A 46 -33.92 44.75 2.98
N ASN A 47 -34.58 45.43 2.05
CA ASN A 47 -33.96 45.81 0.80
C ASN A 47 -32.86 46.85 1.08
N PRO A 48 -31.59 46.61 0.75
CA PRO A 48 -30.50 47.51 1.07
C PRO A 48 -30.57 48.88 0.38
N LYS A 49 -31.31 48.97 -0.75
CA LYS A 49 -31.47 50.21 -1.50
C LYS A 49 -32.66 51.07 -1.02
N THR A 50 -33.73 50.46 -0.55
CA THR A 50 -34.98 51.17 -0.23
C THR A 50 -35.35 51.12 1.26
N GLY A 51 -34.66 50.35 2.06
CA GLY A 51 -34.93 50.14 3.49
C GLY A 51 -36.25 49.38 3.79
N LYS A 52 -37.07 49.07 2.78
CA LYS A 52 -38.36 48.41 2.95
C LYS A 52 -38.20 46.94 3.33
N ALA A 53 -39.08 46.44 4.18
CA ALA A 53 -39.16 45.04 4.52
C ALA A 53 -39.57 44.20 3.29
N ILE A 54 -38.85 43.13 3.04
CA ILE A 54 -39.14 42.17 1.97
C ILE A 54 -39.16 40.76 2.58
N MET A 55 -40.10 39.95 2.12
CA MET A 55 -40.12 38.53 2.46
C MET A 55 -39.10 37.79 1.58
N ILE A 56 -38.08 37.21 2.17
CA ILE A 56 -37.16 36.35 1.47
C ILE A 56 -37.77 34.93 1.46
N PRO A 57 -38.09 34.38 0.28
CA PRO A 57 -38.72 33.07 0.17
C PRO A 57 -37.76 31.93 0.61
N VAL A 58 -38.31 30.73 0.74
CA VAL A 58 -37.52 29.51 0.92
C VAL A 58 -36.50 29.40 -0.18
N THR A 59 -35.23 29.22 0.20
CA THR A 59 -34.17 29.02 -0.77
C THR A 59 -33.47 27.69 -0.50
N ARG A 60 -33.27 26.90 -1.55
CA ARG A 60 -32.51 25.66 -1.52
C ARG A 60 -31.06 25.95 -1.85
N ARG A 61 -30.14 25.46 -1.02
CA ARG A 61 -28.70 25.63 -1.22
C ARG A 61 -28.00 24.29 -1.16
N VAL A 62 -27.09 24.06 -2.09
CA VAL A 62 -26.22 22.90 -2.05
C VAL A 62 -25.06 23.21 -1.08
N ARG A 63 -24.86 22.33 -0.11
CA ARG A 63 -23.67 22.31 0.76
C ARG A 63 -22.76 21.18 0.32
N ALA A 64 -21.52 21.51 0.04
CA ALA A 64 -20.45 20.54 -0.19
C ALA A 64 -19.57 20.45 1.05
N ARG A 65 -19.33 19.21 1.53
CA ARG A 65 -18.35 18.93 2.56
C ARG A 65 -17.25 18.09 1.96
N VAL A 66 -16.09 18.70 1.75
CA VAL A 66 -14.91 18.01 1.21
C VAL A 66 -14.44 16.94 2.21
N ALA A 67 -14.11 15.76 1.71
CA ALA A 67 -13.60 14.66 2.52
C ALA A 67 -12.32 15.05 3.26
N ARG A 68 -12.11 14.47 4.46
CA ARG A 68 -10.94 14.77 5.28
C ARG A 68 -9.63 14.48 4.53
N ALA A 69 -9.62 13.42 3.71
CA ALA A 69 -8.47 13.07 2.88
C ALA A 69 -8.10 14.18 1.88
N VAL A 70 -9.09 14.76 1.18
CA VAL A 70 -8.84 15.86 0.23
C VAL A 70 -8.39 17.13 0.94
N ARG A 71 -9.04 17.49 2.08
CA ARG A 71 -8.62 18.66 2.88
C ARG A 71 -7.18 18.53 3.35
N ARG A 72 -6.80 17.33 3.83
CA ARG A 72 -5.43 17.03 4.23
C ARG A 72 -4.47 17.18 3.03
N ARG A 73 -4.82 16.59 1.87
CA ARG A 73 -4.02 16.68 0.64
C ARG A 73 -3.81 18.12 0.16
N VAL A 74 -4.84 18.96 0.25
CA VAL A 74 -4.75 20.41 -0.10
C VAL A 74 -3.89 21.15 0.93
N ALA A 75 -4.02 20.86 2.22
CA ALA A 75 -3.18 21.44 3.26
C ALA A 75 -1.70 21.04 3.09
N GLU A 76 -1.45 19.78 2.72
CA GLU A 76 -0.12 19.23 2.45
C GLU A 76 0.49 19.76 1.14
N SER A 77 -0.32 20.08 0.12
CA SER A 77 0.16 20.64 -1.16
C SER A 77 0.60 22.11 -1.08
N GLY A 78 0.19 22.82 -0.03
CA GLY A 78 0.61 24.20 0.24
C GLY A 78 1.91 24.33 1.04
N ALA A 79 2.39 23.22 1.64
CA ALA A 79 3.66 23.18 2.35
C ALA A 79 4.70 22.52 1.45
N SER A 80 5.54 23.32 0.82
CA SER A 80 6.77 22.85 0.17
C SER A 80 7.72 22.34 1.26
N GLY A 81 7.66 21.04 1.53
CA GLY A 81 8.51 20.39 2.54
C GLY A 81 7.70 19.61 3.57
N GLY A 82 8.34 18.71 4.28
CA GLY A 82 7.77 17.84 5.32
C GLY A 82 8.77 17.63 6.44
N SER A 83 8.41 16.84 7.44
CA SER A 83 9.33 16.39 8.48
C SER A 83 9.74 14.96 8.22
N GLY A 84 11.04 14.70 8.25
CA GLY A 84 11.60 13.36 8.17
C GLY A 84 12.41 13.00 9.40
N VAL A 85 12.63 11.70 9.59
CA VAL A 85 13.56 11.20 10.59
C VAL A 85 14.70 10.46 9.90
N TYR A 86 15.90 10.62 10.44
CA TYR A 86 17.11 9.95 10.00
C TYR A 86 17.69 9.14 11.15
N ILE A 87 17.84 7.85 10.91
CA ILE A 87 18.37 6.92 11.89
C ILE A 87 19.78 6.55 11.47
N ALA A 88 20.74 6.86 12.30
CA ALA A 88 22.15 6.63 12.03
C ALA A 88 22.93 6.49 13.35
N ALA A 89 24.11 5.86 13.30
CA ALA A 89 24.99 5.83 14.45
C ALA A 89 25.44 7.26 14.85
N GLU A 90 25.81 7.42 16.10
CA GLU A 90 26.38 8.69 16.59
C GLU A 90 27.65 9.05 15.79
N GLY A 91 27.71 10.29 15.32
CA GLY A 91 28.84 10.75 14.48
C GLY A 91 28.75 10.34 13.01
N ASP A 92 27.58 9.89 12.53
CA ASP A 92 27.38 9.59 11.11
C ASP A 92 27.73 10.79 10.21
N PRO A 93 28.65 10.62 9.25
CA PRO A 93 29.18 11.73 8.45
C PRO A 93 28.13 12.34 7.50
N TRP A 94 27.05 11.65 7.22
CA TRP A 94 26.00 12.13 6.32
C TRP A 94 24.94 12.97 7.01
N ALA A 95 24.82 12.87 8.34
CA ALA A 95 23.71 13.46 9.08
C ALA A 95 23.58 14.99 8.85
N GLU A 96 24.68 15.74 8.93
CA GLU A 96 24.67 17.19 8.78
C GLU A 96 24.46 17.63 7.32
N GLU A 97 25.12 16.94 6.38
CA GLU A 97 24.96 17.23 4.96
C GLU A 97 23.51 16.92 4.49
N LEU A 98 22.94 15.80 4.94
CA LEU A 98 21.53 15.45 4.66
C LEU A 98 20.58 16.52 5.23
N ARG A 99 20.83 16.96 6.47
CA ARG A 99 20.02 18.02 7.09
C ARG A 99 20.03 19.30 6.26
N SER A 100 21.22 19.74 5.84
CA SER A 100 21.38 20.94 5.01
C SER A 100 20.68 20.80 3.67
N ARG A 101 20.91 19.72 2.94
CA ARG A 101 20.32 19.49 1.61
C ARG A 101 18.80 19.34 1.63
N LEU A 102 18.26 18.65 2.62
CA LEU A 102 16.82 18.49 2.76
C LEU A 102 16.16 19.82 3.16
N ALA A 103 16.85 20.66 3.95
CA ALA A 103 16.37 22.00 4.28
C ALA A 103 16.24 22.90 3.05
N GLU A 104 17.11 22.78 2.02
CA GLU A 104 16.97 23.46 0.73
C GLU A 104 15.64 23.13 0.03
N GLY A 105 15.13 21.91 0.23
CA GLY A 105 13.83 21.47 -0.26
C GLY A 105 12.65 21.78 0.66
N GLY A 106 12.91 22.48 1.78
CA GLY A 106 11.90 22.82 2.79
C GLY A 106 11.61 21.67 3.78
N TYR A 107 12.39 20.59 3.78
CA TYR A 107 12.21 19.47 4.69
C TYR A 107 13.01 19.69 6.00
N GLN A 108 12.39 19.31 7.12
CA GLN A 108 13.08 19.26 8.42
C GLN A 108 13.51 17.82 8.68
N LEU A 109 14.78 17.61 9.07
CA LEU A 109 15.31 16.29 9.37
C LEU A 109 15.71 16.20 10.84
N SER A 110 15.13 15.25 11.56
CA SER A 110 15.49 14.91 12.93
C SER A 110 16.33 13.64 12.93
N VAL A 111 17.43 13.63 13.67
CA VAL A 111 18.41 12.54 13.71
C VAL A 111 18.34 11.84 15.06
N GLY A 112 18.49 10.52 15.07
CA GLY A 112 18.58 9.69 16.27
C GLY A 112 19.25 8.35 15.98
N ALA A 113 19.76 7.69 17.02
CA ALA A 113 20.34 6.36 16.91
C ALA A 113 19.30 5.24 16.80
N SER A 114 18.04 5.56 17.08
CA SER A 114 16.88 4.65 16.91
C SER A 114 15.69 5.41 16.37
N LEU A 115 14.65 4.66 15.90
CA LEU A 115 13.40 5.26 15.44
C LEU A 115 12.73 6.08 16.56
N ASP A 116 12.65 5.53 17.76
CA ASP A 116 12.03 6.19 18.90
C ASP A 116 12.76 7.49 19.31
N GLU A 117 14.08 7.49 19.24
CA GLU A 117 14.89 8.67 19.51
C GLU A 117 14.68 9.74 18.43
N ALA A 118 14.75 9.37 17.17
CA ALA A 118 14.54 10.28 16.04
C ALA A 118 13.11 10.86 16.02
N LEU A 119 12.10 10.07 16.36
CA LEU A 119 10.72 10.53 16.51
C LEU A 119 10.57 11.51 17.69
N ARG A 120 11.17 11.22 18.85
CA ARG A 120 11.19 12.15 19.98
C ARG A 120 11.90 13.46 19.65
N ALA A 121 13.04 13.39 18.96
CA ALA A 121 13.78 14.57 18.51
C ALA A 121 12.99 15.43 17.53
N SER A 122 12.14 14.83 16.70
CA SER A 122 11.29 15.53 15.75
C SER A 122 10.22 16.38 16.44
N ARG A 123 9.84 16.06 17.68
CA ARG A 123 8.70 16.64 18.41
C ARG A 123 7.38 16.58 17.63
N ARG A 124 7.28 15.63 16.69
CA ARG A 124 6.12 15.41 15.83
C ARG A 124 5.47 14.08 16.16
N ARG A 125 4.20 13.95 15.87
CA ARG A 125 3.53 12.66 15.91
C ARG A 125 3.91 11.83 14.68
N PRO A 126 3.86 10.50 14.73
CA PRO A 126 4.18 9.66 13.57
C PRO A 126 3.39 10.01 12.29
N ASP A 127 2.12 10.45 12.44
CA ASP A 127 1.27 10.87 11.32
C ASP A 127 1.66 12.23 10.70
N GLU A 128 2.55 12.98 11.33
CA GLU A 128 3.12 14.24 10.85
C GLU A 128 4.49 14.04 10.18
N ILE A 129 5.07 12.83 10.25
CA ILE A 129 6.29 12.48 9.57
C ILE A 129 5.99 12.14 8.10
N SER A 130 6.86 12.54 7.21
CA SER A 130 6.71 12.36 5.76
C SER A 130 7.54 11.21 5.21
N PHE A 131 8.65 10.85 5.87
CA PHE A 131 9.56 9.78 5.46
C PHE A 131 10.50 9.36 6.60
N VAL A 132 11.02 8.14 6.48
CA VAL A 132 12.06 7.59 7.36
C VAL A 132 13.29 7.26 6.51
N MET A 133 14.44 7.74 6.93
CA MET A 133 15.74 7.45 6.30
C MET A 133 16.60 6.65 7.28
N VAL A 134 17.30 5.65 6.78
CA VAL A 134 18.27 4.87 7.55
C VAL A 134 19.64 5.03 6.92
N GLY A 135 20.61 5.48 7.70
CA GLY A 135 21.96 5.77 7.24
C GLY A 135 22.80 4.51 6.94
N PRO A 136 23.85 4.66 6.13
CA PRO A 136 24.76 3.57 5.80
C PRO A 136 25.58 3.08 7.00
N SER A 137 25.67 3.85 8.08
CA SER A 137 26.33 3.48 9.33
C SER A 137 25.52 2.44 10.16
N VAL A 138 24.26 2.23 9.83
CA VAL A 138 23.41 1.19 10.45
C VAL A 138 23.64 -0.13 9.74
N ASP A 139 24.09 -1.13 10.47
CA ASP A 139 24.31 -2.47 9.94
C ASP A 139 23.01 -3.16 9.49
N ASP A 140 23.14 -4.32 8.84
CA ASP A 140 21.97 -5.03 8.28
C ASP A 140 20.99 -5.52 9.35
N ALA A 141 21.50 -5.90 10.52
CA ALA A 141 20.66 -6.36 11.62
C ALA A 141 19.86 -5.20 12.22
N GLY A 142 20.50 -4.06 12.43
CA GLY A 142 19.88 -2.81 12.87
C GLY A 142 18.85 -2.31 11.85
N TYR A 143 19.21 -2.33 10.56
CA TYR A 143 18.28 -1.98 9.50
C TYR A 143 17.05 -2.90 9.49
N ALA A 144 17.23 -4.22 9.54
CA ALA A 144 16.13 -5.17 9.54
C ALA A 144 15.17 -4.94 10.73
N SER A 145 15.71 -4.61 11.89
CA SER A 145 14.93 -4.27 13.08
C SER A 145 14.11 -2.99 12.86
N ILE A 146 14.73 -1.90 12.39
CA ILE A 146 14.08 -0.62 12.11
C ILE A 146 13.02 -0.79 11.02
N ALA A 147 13.34 -1.49 9.93
CA ALA A 147 12.43 -1.70 8.82
C ALA A 147 11.18 -2.47 9.25
N ARG A 148 11.34 -3.51 10.07
CA ARG A 148 10.20 -4.24 10.67
C ARG A 148 9.36 -3.31 11.55
N GLN A 149 9.98 -2.52 12.42
CA GLN A 149 9.30 -1.59 13.29
C GLN A 149 8.48 -0.56 12.47
N VAL A 150 9.09 0.05 11.45
CA VAL A 150 8.42 1.05 10.59
C VAL A 150 7.28 0.43 9.78
N LYS A 151 7.51 -0.70 9.10
CA LYS A 151 6.58 -1.25 8.12
C LYS A 151 5.51 -2.17 8.70
N LEU A 152 5.75 -2.77 9.86
CA LEU A 152 4.75 -3.62 10.52
C LEU A 152 3.90 -2.87 11.56
N ASP A 153 4.31 -1.68 12.01
CA ASP A 153 3.50 -0.82 12.85
C ASP A 153 2.49 -0.03 12.04
N SER A 154 1.21 -0.09 12.41
CA SER A 154 0.10 0.56 11.69
C SER A 154 0.21 2.09 11.63
N SER A 155 0.91 2.71 12.58
CA SER A 155 1.08 4.18 12.65
C SER A 155 2.16 4.69 11.70
N THR A 156 3.18 3.88 11.40
CA THR A 156 4.35 4.25 10.60
C THR A 156 4.45 3.49 9.27
N ALA A 157 3.67 2.42 9.07
CA ALA A 157 3.73 1.55 7.89
C ALA A 157 3.61 2.29 6.54
N MET A 158 2.89 3.41 6.55
CA MET A 158 2.66 4.24 5.37
C MET A 158 3.84 5.18 5.04
N LEU A 159 4.83 5.29 5.92
CA LEU A 159 5.95 6.19 5.70
C LEU A 159 6.90 5.58 4.65
N PRO A 160 7.35 6.36 3.65
CA PRO A 160 8.46 5.96 2.80
C PRO A 160 9.68 5.62 3.63
N LEU A 161 10.20 4.40 3.44
CA LEU A 161 11.42 3.92 4.09
C LEU A 161 12.56 3.96 3.09
N VAL A 162 13.49 4.87 3.28
CA VAL A 162 14.60 5.10 2.38
C VAL A 162 15.91 4.72 3.07
N ARG A 163 16.72 3.90 2.43
CA ARG A 163 18.01 3.44 2.98
C ARG A 163 19.20 4.06 2.24
N GLY A 164 20.18 4.52 2.98
CA GLY A 164 21.50 4.80 2.42
C GLY A 164 22.12 3.51 1.89
N ARG A 165 22.67 3.56 0.67
CA ARG A 165 23.25 2.37 0.05
C ARG A 165 24.45 1.90 0.84
N VAL A 166 24.35 0.71 1.36
CA VAL A 166 25.48 -0.09 1.84
C VAL A 166 25.82 -1.07 0.74
N ASP A 167 27.05 -1.50 0.65
CA ASP A 167 27.43 -2.60 -0.23
C ASP A 167 26.49 -3.78 0.01
N LEU A 168 25.65 -4.06 -0.99
CA LEU A 168 24.57 -5.05 -0.88
C LEU A 168 25.09 -6.50 -0.79
N SER A 169 26.40 -6.71 -0.91
CA SER A 169 27.03 -8.02 -0.74
C SER A 169 26.82 -8.63 0.67
N GLY A 170 26.50 -7.79 1.67
CA GLY A 170 26.15 -8.23 3.03
C GLY A 170 24.66 -8.52 3.26
N LEU A 171 23.78 -8.14 2.32
CA LEU A 171 22.33 -8.36 2.44
C LEU A 171 21.91 -9.79 2.04
N ASP A 172 22.75 -10.53 1.37
CA ASP A 172 22.50 -11.89 0.90
C ASP A 172 22.88 -12.95 1.95
N ARG A 173 22.50 -12.74 3.20
CA ARG A 173 22.69 -13.78 4.23
C ARG A 173 21.61 -14.83 4.09
N PRO A 174 21.98 -16.13 3.93
CA PRO A 174 21.01 -17.22 3.94
C PRO A 174 20.17 -17.20 5.23
N GLY A 175 18.87 -17.42 5.10
CA GLY A 175 17.97 -17.52 6.25
C GLY A 175 17.49 -16.20 6.85
N VAL A 176 17.65 -15.05 6.17
CA VAL A 176 17.16 -13.75 6.65
C VAL A 176 16.06 -13.23 5.78
N VAL A 177 14.89 -13.02 6.37
CA VAL A 177 13.80 -12.27 5.73
C VAL A 177 14.07 -10.77 5.88
N GLN A 178 14.15 -10.09 4.77
CA GLN A 178 14.42 -8.65 4.71
C GLN A 178 13.15 -7.88 4.38
N VAL A 179 12.86 -6.84 5.15
CA VAL A 179 11.88 -5.83 4.76
C VAL A 179 12.59 -4.89 3.80
N MET A 180 12.11 -4.80 2.59
CA MET A 180 12.74 -4.00 1.55
C MET A 180 12.51 -2.50 1.80
N PRO A 181 13.52 -1.66 1.57
CA PRO A 181 13.32 -0.21 1.52
C PRO A 181 12.49 0.15 0.28
N ASP A 182 11.74 1.22 0.37
CA ASP A 182 11.02 1.74 -0.79
C ASP A 182 11.99 2.26 -1.85
N ALA A 183 13.11 2.85 -1.40
CA ALA A 183 14.19 3.30 -2.27
C ALA A 183 15.54 3.37 -1.52
N THR A 184 16.63 3.48 -2.28
CA THR A 184 17.98 3.63 -1.75
C THR A 184 18.66 4.89 -2.30
N PHE A 185 19.49 5.54 -1.51
CA PHE A 185 20.30 6.68 -1.94
C PHE A 185 21.80 6.41 -1.74
N ASP A 186 22.60 6.82 -2.71
CA ASP A 186 24.04 6.52 -2.76
C ASP A 186 24.90 7.61 -2.09
N SER A 187 24.32 8.79 -1.89
CA SER A 187 25.01 9.94 -1.32
C SER A 187 24.01 10.96 -0.78
N PRO A 188 24.41 11.83 0.15
CA PRO A 188 23.58 12.95 0.59
C PRO A 188 23.09 13.83 -0.57
N ALA A 189 23.89 13.92 -1.65
CA ALA A 189 23.52 14.71 -2.83
C ALA A 189 22.28 14.20 -3.57
N SER A 190 22.09 12.88 -3.62
CA SER A 190 20.91 12.27 -4.27
C SER A 190 19.66 12.23 -3.39
N ALA A 191 19.81 12.43 -2.09
CA ALA A 191 18.76 12.23 -1.09
C ALA A 191 17.55 13.15 -1.30
N LEU A 192 17.75 14.43 -1.63
CA LEU A 192 16.65 15.38 -1.82
C LEU A 192 15.74 15.01 -3.00
N ALA A 193 16.35 14.65 -4.14
CA ALA A 193 15.58 14.23 -5.32
C ALA A 193 14.80 12.95 -5.03
N LEU A 194 15.42 12.00 -4.35
CA LEU A 194 14.82 10.73 -3.96
C LEU A 194 13.64 10.95 -2.99
N VAL A 195 13.83 11.72 -1.92
CA VAL A 195 12.77 12.02 -0.95
C VAL A 195 11.58 12.70 -1.63
N LYS A 196 11.82 13.62 -2.57
CA LYS A 196 10.74 14.25 -3.34
C LYS A 196 9.97 13.25 -4.19
N SER A 197 10.67 12.39 -4.95
CA SER A 197 10.02 11.40 -5.81
C SER A 197 9.27 10.35 -5.00
N GLU A 198 9.83 9.87 -3.90
CA GLU A 198 9.16 8.91 -3.02
C GLU A 198 7.95 9.53 -2.31
N ALA A 199 8.06 10.77 -1.84
CA ALA A 199 6.93 11.47 -1.23
C ALA A 199 5.79 11.72 -2.23
N GLU A 200 6.10 11.96 -3.51
CA GLU A 200 5.10 12.06 -4.59
C GLU A 200 4.49 10.70 -4.90
N ARG A 201 5.32 9.67 -5.12
CA ARG A 201 4.87 8.30 -5.34
C ARG A 201 3.93 7.83 -4.24
N TRP A 202 4.32 7.98 -2.97
CA TRP A 202 3.48 7.58 -1.83
C TRP A 202 2.19 8.38 -1.72
N ARG A 203 2.18 9.66 -2.10
CA ARG A 203 0.93 10.42 -2.16
C ARG A 203 -0.04 9.86 -3.20
N GLU A 204 0.46 9.36 -4.32
CA GLU A 204 -0.33 8.75 -5.38
C GLU A 204 -0.76 7.32 -5.01
N GLU A 205 0.15 6.47 -4.57
CA GLU A 205 -0.10 5.06 -4.21
C GLU A 205 -0.99 4.91 -2.96
N LYS A 206 -0.90 5.84 -2.02
CA LYS A 206 -1.74 5.87 -0.81
C LYS A 206 -3.26 5.82 -1.09
N HIS A 207 -3.68 6.10 -2.32
CA HIS A 207 -5.07 5.98 -2.75
C HIS A 207 -5.46 4.54 -3.11
N TYR A 208 -4.48 3.68 -3.38
CA TYR A 208 -4.71 2.30 -3.79
C TYR A 208 -4.65 1.33 -2.62
N PHE A 209 -3.69 1.53 -1.70
CA PHE A 209 -3.52 0.67 -0.54
C PHE A 209 -3.23 1.51 0.70
N GLY A 210 -3.89 1.16 1.80
CA GLY A 210 -3.69 1.81 3.11
C GLY A 210 -2.38 1.40 3.78
N ARG A 211 -1.87 0.19 3.51
CA ARG A 211 -0.66 -0.38 4.10
C ARG A 211 -0.03 -1.35 3.10
N GLN A 212 1.27 -1.21 2.90
CA GLN A 212 2.04 -2.07 2.00
C GLN A 212 3.42 -2.36 2.58
N VAL A 213 3.83 -3.62 2.49
CA VAL A 213 5.16 -4.09 2.90
C VAL A 213 5.70 -5.05 1.86
N THR A 214 6.92 -4.82 1.38
CA THR A 214 7.63 -5.76 0.53
C THR A 214 8.71 -6.46 1.32
N LEU A 215 8.69 -7.79 1.29
CA LEU A 215 9.62 -8.69 1.95
C LEU A 215 10.42 -9.43 0.89
N ARG A 216 11.72 -9.61 1.12
CA ARG A 216 12.60 -10.46 0.29
C ARG A 216 13.25 -11.52 1.18
N ALA A 217 13.23 -12.76 0.75
CA ALA A 217 13.84 -13.85 1.50
C ALA A 217 14.43 -14.91 0.56
N PRO A 218 15.51 -15.60 0.97
CA PRO A 218 15.92 -16.83 0.32
C PRO A 218 14.79 -17.87 0.32
N SER A 219 14.82 -18.78 -0.63
CA SER A 219 13.77 -19.80 -0.78
C SER A 219 13.98 -21.06 0.04
N ASP A 220 14.88 -21.04 1.03
CA ASP A 220 15.03 -22.16 1.97
C ASP A 220 13.81 -22.28 2.90
N GLU A 221 13.59 -23.49 3.42
CA GLU A 221 12.42 -23.79 4.25
C GLU A 221 12.28 -22.86 5.48
N ALA A 222 13.40 -22.50 6.14
CA ALA A 222 13.37 -21.68 7.34
C ALA A 222 12.94 -20.24 7.01
N SER A 223 13.45 -19.69 5.92
CA SER A 223 13.08 -18.36 5.44
C SER A 223 11.63 -18.30 4.95
N VAL A 224 11.16 -19.35 4.30
CA VAL A 224 9.76 -19.47 3.85
C VAL A 224 8.80 -19.52 5.05
N GLU A 225 9.15 -20.28 6.11
CA GLU A 225 8.35 -20.31 7.34
C GLU A 225 8.32 -18.95 8.06
N GLU A 226 9.43 -18.21 8.06
CA GLU A 226 9.46 -16.85 8.62
C GLU A 226 8.60 -15.88 7.81
N LEU A 227 8.62 -15.96 6.47
CA LEU A 227 7.71 -15.18 5.61
C LEU A 227 6.25 -15.44 5.96
N LYS A 228 5.87 -16.72 6.16
CA LYS A 228 4.49 -17.08 6.52
C LYS A 228 4.08 -16.54 7.89
N LYS A 229 4.97 -16.53 8.88
CA LYS A 229 4.73 -15.91 10.19
C LYS A 229 4.51 -14.40 10.09
N LEU A 230 5.33 -13.72 9.28
CA LEU A 230 5.18 -12.28 9.05
C LEU A 230 3.88 -11.94 8.32
N LEU A 231 3.47 -12.76 7.34
CA LEU A 231 2.18 -12.65 6.67
C LEU A 231 1.02 -12.76 7.67
N GLU A 232 1.04 -13.76 8.54
CA GLU A 232 0.02 -13.93 9.57
C GLU A 232 -0.04 -12.72 10.52
N SER A 233 1.12 -12.22 10.97
CA SER A 233 1.21 -11.05 11.82
C SER A 233 0.68 -9.79 11.12
N PHE A 234 0.96 -9.64 9.82
CA PHE A 234 0.49 -8.48 9.04
C PHE A 234 -1.03 -8.43 8.90
N TYR A 235 -1.66 -9.59 8.69
CA TYR A 235 -3.11 -9.67 8.45
C TYR A 235 -3.93 -10.11 9.68
N LYS A 236 -3.32 -10.24 10.86
CA LYS A 236 -3.94 -10.78 12.08
C LYS A 236 -5.31 -10.20 12.40
N ASP A 237 -5.46 -8.89 12.25
CA ASP A 237 -6.70 -8.17 12.61
C ASP A 237 -7.46 -7.67 11.36
N ALA A 238 -7.10 -8.20 10.19
CA ALA A 238 -7.56 -7.64 8.93
C ALA A 238 -8.97 -8.12 8.53
N LEU A 239 -9.40 -9.28 9.00
CA LEU A 239 -10.70 -9.88 8.72
C LEU A 239 -11.44 -10.16 10.02
N ALA A 240 -12.72 -9.78 10.08
CA ALA A 240 -13.55 -9.95 11.27
C ALA A 240 -14.09 -11.39 11.44
N ASP A 241 -14.27 -12.12 10.33
CA ASP A 241 -14.72 -13.50 10.33
C ASP A 241 -13.52 -14.45 10.36
N GLU A 242 -13.42 -15.27 11.42
CA GLU A 242 -12.30 -16.21 11.61
C GLU A 242 -12.21 -17.27 10.50
N THR A 243 -13.35 -17.72 9.95
CA THR A 243 -13.38 -18.72 8.87
C THR A 243 -12.85 -18.13 7.56
N GLU A 244 -13.28 -16.91 7.23
CA GLU A 244 -12.78 -16.18 6.06
C GLU A 244 -11.29 -15.83 6.21
N ALA A 245 -10.87 -15.44 7.42
CA ALA A 245 -9.47 -15.19 7.73
C ALA A 245 -8.62 -16.45 7.51
N TYR A 246 -9.05 -17.59 8.06
CA TYR A 246 -8.34 -18.86 7.89
C TYR A 246 -8.23 -19.26 6.42
N LYS A 247 -9.31 -19.19 5.65
CA LYS A 247 -9.32 -19.51 4.21
C LYS A 247 -8.37 -18.60 3.43
N THR A 248 -8.46 -17.31 3.68
CA THR A 248 -7.62 -16.31 3.00
C THR A 248 -6.14 -16.51 3.28
N LEU A 249 -5.79 -16.68 4.56
CA LEU A 249 -4.40 -16.93 4.97
C LEU A 249 -3.88 -18.28 4.44
N SER A 250 -4.73 -19.31 4.36
CA SER A 250 -4.37 -20.60 3.75
C SER A 250 -4.03 -20.45 2.26
N ALA A 251 -4.82 -19.67 1.51
CA ALA A 251 -4.52 -19.37 0.11
C ALA A 251 -3.23 -18.54 -0.06
N PHE A 252 -3.00 -17.59 0.83
CA PHE A 252 -1.80 -16.78 0.80
C PHE A 252 -0.53 -17.58 1.14
N ARG A 253 -0.62 -18.49 2.11
CA ARG A 253 0.47 -19.42 2.44
C ARG A 253 0.77 -20.37 1.28
N GLU A 254 -0.27 -20.92 0.65
CA GLU A 254 -0.14 -21.78 -0.52
C GLU A 254 0.58 -21.08 -1.68
N ALA A 255 0.30 -19.79 -1.90
CA ALA A 255 1.01 -19.02 -2.92
C ALA A 255 2.52 -18.92 -2.64
N ILE A 256 2.90 -18.69 -1.37
CA ILE A 256 4.31 -18.64 -0.96
C ILE A 256 4.95 -20.03 -1.11
N ASP A 257 4.28 -21.09 -0.66
CA ASP A 257 4.78 -22.45 -0.77
C ASP A 257 4.95 -22.90 -2.23
N ASN A 258 4.02 -22.52 -3.12
CA ASN A 258 4.12 -22.81 -4.55
C ASN A 258 5.31 -22.09 -5.19
N ALA A 259 5.51 -20.81 -4.88
CA ALA A 259 6.65 -20.05 -5.37
C ALA A 259 7.98 -20.60 -4.86
N ALA A 260 8.05 -21.05 -3.60
CA ALA A 260 9.24 -21.67 -3.03
C ALA A 260 9.52 -23.05 -3.64
N SER A 261 8.51 -23.93 -3.68
CA SER A 261 8.69 -25.35 -4.06
C SER A 261 8.75 -25.55 -5.57
N HIS A 262 7.84 -24.94 -6.30
CA HIS A 262 7.71 -25.15 -7.76
C HIS A 262 8.49 -24.08 -8.55
N GLY A 263 8.45 -22.83 -8.12
CA GLY A 263 9.20 -21.74 -8.74
C GLY A 263 10.69 -21.87 -8.49
N ASN A 264 11.11 -21.68 -7.27
CA ASN A 264 12.51 -21.64 -6.86
C ASN A 264 13.10 -23.01 -6.46
N ARG A 265 12.27 -24.04 -6.23
CA ARG A 265 12.67 -25.42 -5.83
C ARG A 265 13.43 -25.45 -4.51
N TYR A 266 13.07 -24.61 -3.56
CA TYR A 266 13.75 -24.42 -2.28
C TYR A 266 15.26 -24.13 -2.42
N ASP A 267 15.67 -23.56 -3.56
CA ASP A 267 17.06 -23.17 -3.80
C ASP A 267 17.40 -21.92 -2.95
N PRO A 268 18.32 -22.04 -1.97
CA PRO A 268 18.67 -20.92 -1.08
C PRO A 268 19.40 -19.78 -1.79
N SER A 269 19.89 -20.00 -3.02
CA SER A 269 20.50 -18.94 -3.84
C SER A 269 19.47 -18.11 -4.60
N ARG A 270 18.20 -18.54 -4.64
CA ARG A 270 17.08 -17.82 -5.25
C ARG A 270 16.22 -17.16 -4.19
N TYR A 271 15.60 -16.07 -4.58
CA TYR A 271 14.82 -15.24 -3.66
C TYR A 271 13.34 -15.25 -4.01
N LEU A 272 12.52 -15.21 -2.96
CA LEU A 272 11.11 -14.82 -3.05
C LEU A 272 10.99 -13.33 -2.75
N THR A 273 10.17 -12.65 -3.51
CA THR A 273 9.71 -11.28 -3.19
C THR A 273 8.22 -11.37 -2.91
N VAL A 274 7.82 -10.99 -1.71
CA VAL A 274 6.44 -11.07 -1.22
C VAL A 274 5.99 -9.67 -0.86
N THR A 275 4.92 -9.17 -1.50
CA THR A 275 4.33 -7.87 -1.19
C THR A 275 2.98 -8.07 -0.53
N LEU A 276 2.89 -7.63 0.71
CA LEU A 276 1.67 -7.64 1.53
C LEU A 276 0.99 -6.27 1.40
N MET A 277 -0.30 -6.26 1.07
CA MET A 277 -1.06 -5.03 0.84
C MET A 277 -2.42 -5.09 1.53
N GLU A 278 -2.84 -3.97 2.10
CA GLU A 278 -4.11 -3.86 2.83
C GLU A 278 -4.72 -2.46 2.66
N ASP A 279 -6.02 -2.39 2.42
CA ASP A 279 -6.80 -1.14 2.52
C ASP A 279 -8.12 -1.39 3.25
N ALA A 280 -9.00 -0.38 3.27
CA ALA A 280 -10.30 -0.50 3.93
C ALA A 280 -11.24 -1.54 3.30
N GLU A 281 -11.02 -1.89 2.02
CA GLU A 281 -11.94 -2.69 1.22
C GLU A 281 -11.38 -4.08 0.88
N ARG A 282 -10.03 -4.26 0.95
CA ARG A 282 -9.38 -5.48 0.48
C ARG A 282 -8.05 -5.78 1.15
N LEU A 283 -7.67 -7.05 1.09
CA LEU A 283 -6.34 -7.57 1.35
C LEU A 283 -5.76 -8.08 0.04
N ALA A 284 -4.48 -7.89 -0.20
CA ALA A 284 -3.83 -8.46 -1.37
C ALA A 284 -2.44 -8.97 -1.03
N LEU A 285 -2.07 -10.05 -1.68
CA LEU A 285 -0.75 -10.65 -1.65
C LEU A 285 -0.21 -10.73 -3.06
N GLU A 286 1.01 -10.28 -3.28
CA GLU A 286 1.77 -10.58 -4.48
C GLU A 286 3.00 -11.39 -4.10
N VAL A 287 3.23 -12.52 -4.79
CA VAL A 287 4.41 -13.35 -4.63
C VAL A 287 5.12 -13.46 -5.98
N LYS A 288 6.41 -13.19 -5.98
CA LYS A 288 7.27 -13.35 -7.15
C LYS A 288 8.43 -14.27 -6.79
N ASP A 289 8.66 -15.27 -7.65
CA ASP A 289 9.83 -16.15 -7.62
C ASP A 289 10.82 -15.84 -8.76
N GLU A 290 11.99 -16.43 -8.71
CA GLU A 290 13.06 -16.34 -9.73
C GLU A 290 13.12 -17.62 -10.60
N GLY A 291 12.04 -18.39 -10.64
CA GLY A 291 11.90 -19.60 -11.47
C GLY A 291 11.60 -19.26 -12.93
N GLN A 292 11.43 -20.31 -13.73
CA GLN A 292 11.10 -20.19 -15.15
C GLN A 292 9.61 -19.89 -15.39
N GLY A 293 8.79 -19.87 -14.30
CA GLY A 293 7.35 -19.78 -14.43
C GLY A 293 6.72 -21.05 -14.99
N PHE A 294 5.44 -20.96 -15.37
CA PHE A 294 4.68 -22.07 -15.97
C PHE A 294 3.53 -21.53 -16.82
N ASP A 295 3.02 -22.39 -17.72
CA ASP A 295 1.86 -22.05 -18.54
C ASP A 295 0.56 -22.10 -17.69
N TYR A 296 0.24 -20.96 -17.07
CA TYR A 296 -0.92 -20.80 -16.19
C TYR A 296 -2.25 -20.69 -16.95
N GLU A 297 -2.23 -20.34 -18.25
CA GLU A 297 -3.46 -20.19 -19.05
C GLU A 297 -4.15 -21.53 -19.22
N VAL A 298 -3.38 -22.60 -19.43
CA VAL A 298 -3.88 -23.97 -19.48
C VAL A 298 -4.57 -24.34 -18.15
N PHE A 299 -3.99 -23.93 -17.02
CA PHE A 299 -4.55 -24.22 -15.70
C PHE A 299 -5.84 -23.46 -15.41
N LEU A 300 -5.94 -22.19 -15.80
CA LEU A 300 -7.14 -21.39 -15.61
C LEU A 300 -8.29 -21.92 -16.50
N ALA A 301 -8.01 -22.27 -17.74
CA ALA A 301 -9.01 -22.83 -18.65
C ALA A 301 -9.55 -24.20 -18.19
N GLU A 302 -8.72 -25.01 -17.58
CA GLU A 302 -9.10 -26.32 -17.04
C GLU A 302 -9.89 -26.22 -15.71
N SER A 303 -9.64 -25.21 -14.86
CA SER A 303 -10.39 -25.02 -13.62
C SER A 303 -11.85 -24.64 -13.85
N ASP A 304 -12.17 -24.02 -14.98
CA ASP A 304 -13.54 -23.66 -15.38
C ASP A 304 -14.34 -24.87 -15.91
N SER A 305 -13.69 -25.98 -16.29
CA SER A 305 -14.35 -27.12 -16.94
C SER A 305 -15.05 -28.13 -16.01
N GLY A 306 -14.98 -27.95 -14.70
CA GLY A 306 -15.84 -28.65 -13.72
C GLY A 306 -15.48 -30.10 -13.35
N ASP A 307 -14.56 -30.79 -14.05
CA ASP A 307 -14.18 -32.16 -13.75
C ASP A 307 -12.82 -32.27 -13.05
N ALA A 308 -12.83 -31.89 -11.77
CA ALA A 308 -11.62 -31.81 -10.95
C ALA A 308 -10.89 -33.15 -10.72
N ALA A 309 -11.59 -34.28 -10.75
CA ALA A 309 -11.01 -35.59 -10.43
C ALA A 309 -10.21 -36.17 -11.60
N SER A 310 -10.68 -35.99 -12.83
CA SER A 310 -9.98 -36.43 -14.04
C SER A 310 -8.74 -35.57 -14.31
N LEU A 311 -8.84 -34.26 -14.06
CA LEU A 311 -7.76 -33.30 -14.21
C LEU A 311 -6.60 -33.54 -13.24
N THR A 312 -6.89 -33.82 -11.97
CA THR A 312 -5.87 -34.11 -10.95
C THR A 312 -5.09 -35.37 -11.33
N ARG A 313 -5.77 -36.41 -11.86
CA ARG A 313 -5.15 -37.69 -12.23
C ARG A 313 -4.25 -37.52 -13.47
N SER A 314 -4.72 -36.82 -14.50
CA SER A 314 -3.94 -36.59 -15.73
C SER A 314 -2.71 -35.69 -15.51
N ARG A 315 -2.73 -34.84 -14.47
CA ARG A 315 -1.61 -33.97 -14.08
C ARG A 315 -0.56 -34.71 -13.25
N LEU A 316 -0.98 -35.54 -12.31
CA LEU A 316 -0.06 -36.41 -11.59
C LEU A 316 0.76 -37.29 -12.54
N GLU A 317 0.12 -37.82 -13.60
CA GLU A 317 0.75 -38.63 -14.64
C GLU A 317 1.75 -37.85 -15.50
N ARG A 318 1.58 -36.53 -15.65
CA ARG A 318 2.47 -35.65 -16.45
C ARG A 318 3.54 -34.95 -15.59
N GLY A 319 3.60 -35.19 -14.26
CA GLY A 319 4.54 -34.52 -13.37
C GLY A 319 4.35 -33.00 -13.26
N ALA A 320 3.14 -32.51 -13.60
CA ALA A 320 2.82 -31.09 -13.56
C ALA A 320 2.51 -30.65 -12.11
N PRO A 321 2.90 -29.43 -11.70
CA PRO A 321 2.64 -28.92 -10.34
C PRO A 321 1.16 -28.94 -9.98
N GLY A 322 0.87 -29.28 -8.72
CA GLY A 322 -0.42 -29.71 -8.21
C GLY A 322 -1.62 -28.81 -8.46
N GLY A 323 -2.68 -29.40 -9.03
CA GLY A 323 -3.96 -28.74 -9.26
C GLY A 323 -4.77 -28.42 -7.99
N LEU A 324 -4.46 -29.03 -6.84
CA LEU A 324 -5.15 -28.81 -5.57
C LEU A 324 -4.85 -27.43 -4.97
N GLY A 325 -3.60 -27.00 -4.98
CA GLY A 325 -3.18 -25.70 -4.43
C GLY A 325 -3.77 -24.52 -5.23
N LEU A 326 -3.73 -24.59 -6.56
CA LEU A 326 -4.34 -23.54 -7.43
C LEU A 326 -5.85 -23.44 -7.22
N ARG A 327 -6.53 -24.59 -7.07
CA ARG A 327 -7.95 -24.62 -6.76
C ARG A 327 -8.24 -24.07 -5.37
N LEU A 328 -7.47 -24.44 -4.35
CA LEU A 328 -7.59 -23.87 -3.02
C LEU A 328 -7.47 -22.34 -3.06
N MET A 329 -6.45 -21.82 -3.75
CA MET A 329 -6.26 -20.39 -3.88
C MET A 329 -7.46 -19.72 -4.57
N SER A 330 -7.93 -20.26 -5.71
CA SER A 330 -9.06 -19.69 -6.45
C SER A 330 -10.39 -19.72 -5.69
N GLU A 331 -10.63 -20.74 -4.86
CA GLU A 331 -11.86 -20.86 -4.05
C GLU A 331 -11.83 -19.96 -2.79
N CYS A 332 -10.66 -19.59 -2.29
CA CYS A 332 -10.49 -18.84 -1.03
C CYS A 332 -10.35 -17.33 -1.21
N VAL A 333 -10.04 -16.85 -2.43
CA VAL A 333 -9.87 -15.42 -2.73
C VAL A 333 -10.88 -14.95 -3.78
N ASP A 334 -11.07 -13.65 -3.90
CA ASP A 334 -11.99 -13.06 -4.87
C ASP A 334 -11.35 -12.82 -6.24
N GLU A 335 -10.00 -12.66 -6.29
CA GLU A 335 -9.25 -12.51 -7.52
C GLU A 335 -7.92 -13.26 -7.41
N LEU A 336 -7.59 -14.03 -8.44
CA LEU A 336 -6.30 -14.71 -8.63
C LEU A 336 -5.76 -14.39 -10.02
N ARG A 337 -4.56 -13.85 -10.10
CA ARG A 337 -3.92 -13.46 -11.35
C ARG A 337 -2.47 -13.92 -11.39
N TYR A 338 -2.07 -14.46 -12.53
CA TYR A 338 -0.66 -14.74 -12.82
C TYR A 338 -0.12 -13.75 -13.84
N SER A 339 1.18 -13.45 -13.77
CA SER A 339 1.92 -12.61 -14.71
C SER A 339 3.38 -13.06 -14.79
N ASP A 340 4.20 -12.33 -15.55
CA ASP A 340 5.63 -12.64 -15.74
C ASP A 340 5.88 -14.10 -16.17
N GLY A 341 5.01 -14.64 -17.06
CA GLY A 341 5.12 -16.03 -17.52
C GLY A 341 4.83 -17.07 -16.43
N GLY A 342 4.08 -16.71 -15.39
CA GLY A 342 3.71 -17.60 -14.27
C GLY A 342 4.63 -17.53 -13.06
N SER A 343 5.69 -16.71 -13.08
CA SER A 343 6.59 -16.51 -11.93
C SER A 343 6.13 -15.43 -10.95
N ARG A 344 4.97 -14.81 -11.22
CA ARG A 344 4.34 -13.85 -10.31
C ARG A 344 2.86 -14.19 -10.15
N VAL A 345 2.40 -14.27 -8.92
CA VAL A 345 0.98 -14.46 -8.58
C VAL A 345 0.49 -13.32 -7.70
N THR A 346 -0.73 -12.83 -7.99
CA THR A 346 -1.43 -11.84 -7.17
C THR A 346 -2.77 -12.39 -6.74
N LEU A 347 -3.02 -12.38 -5.43
CA LEU A 347 -4.25 -12.81 -4.80
C LEU A 347 -4.91 -11.59 -4.14
N VAL A 348 -6.24 -11.44 -4.33
CA VAL A 348 -7.01 -10.34 -3.71
C VAL A 348 -8.23 -10.90 -3.00
N LYS A 349 -8.40 -10.53 -1.73
CA LYS A 349 -9.58 -10.81 -0.92
C LYS A 349 -10.29 -9.52 -0.57
N ARG A 350 -11.58 -9.40 -0.87
CA ARG A 350 -12.41 -8.26 -0.51
C ARG A 350 -12.92 -8.43 0.92
N ARG A 351 -12.85 -7.37 1.70
CA ARG A 351 -13.48 -7.32 3.02
C ARG A 351 -14.98 -7.18 2.85
N ARG A 352 -15.73 -8.11 3.41
CA ARG A 352 -17.19 -7.98 3.52
C ARG A 352 -17.45 -7.10 4.75
N THR A 353 -18.04 -5.93 4.53
CA THR A 353 -18.57 -5.04 5.60
C THR A 353 -19.84 -5.60 6.21
#